data_6dfddf463248be276f3d745f5e4a6fdb
#
_entry.id   6dfddf463248be276f3d745f5e4a6fdb
#
_cell.length_a   1.000
_cell.length_b   1.000
_cell.length_c   1.000
_cell.angle_alpha   90.00
_cell.angle_beta   90.00
_cell.angle_gamma   90.00
#
_symmetry.space_group_name_H-M   'P 1'
#
loop_
_entity.id
_entity.type
_entity.pdbx_description
1 polymer ?
#
loop_
_entity_poly.entity_id
_entity_poly.type
_entity_poly.pdbx_seq_one_letter_code
_entity_poly.pdbx_strand_id
1 'polypeptide(L)'
;TVPGVEEGVVERFLNGRAKGKNIEGFTDIKAFVDSIAIPRKIMMMVRAGSPVDELMDQLFPLLSPGDILIDGGNSNYEDTNRRVQLAESKGFLFVGSGVSGGEEGALNGASIMPGGSEKAWPEVKPILQSIAAKAPDGTPCCQWVGPAGSGHFVKMIHNGIEYGDMQLIAEAYWVMKKLLDLTNEEMADVFARWNEGKLRSYLIEITANILRHKDKSGGYLIDKILDAAGQKGTGKWSVINAMELGMPLGLIATAVFERSLSSQKDLRHLASKQFQCQHTQPIYNKAELVKNIFSALYASKLVSYAQGFAVLQRASDAFGWHLDLASIARMWRGGCIIRSIFL
;
A
#
# COMPACT_ATOMS: atom_id res chain seq x y z
N THR A 1 6.91 -13.12 18.29
CA THR A 1 5.60 -13.81 18.36
C THR A 1 4.89 -13.44 19.65
N VAL A 2 3.55 -13.46 19.66
CA VAL A 2 2.73 -13.15 20.83
C VAL A 2 2.44 -14.46 21.56
N PRO A 3 2.91 -14.63 22.82
CA PRO A 3 2.65 -15.82 23.60
C PRO A 3 1.13 -16.07 23.75
N GLY A 4 0.70 -17.34 23.62
CA GLY A 4 -0.70 -17.74 23.71
C GLY A 4 -1.55 -17.47 22.47
N VAL A 5 -1.03 -16.73 21.47
CA VAL A 5 -1.75 -16.42 20.22
C VAL A 5 -1.04 -17.02 18.99
N GLU A 6 0.29 -17.03 19.02
CA GLU A 6 1.14 -17.46 17.89
C GLU A 6 2.05 -18.65 18.27
N GLU A 7 1.50 -19.61 18.98
CA GLU A 7 2.25 -20.80 19.40
C GLU A 7 2.77 -21.60 18.21
N GLY A 8 4.04 -22.02 18.28
CA GLY A 8 4.73 -22.81 17.25
C GLY A 8 5.00 -22.06 15.93
N VAL A 9 4.70 -20.75 15.81
CA VAL A 9 4.98 -19.98 14.58
C VAL A 9 6.48 -19.90 14.29
N VAL A 10 7.30 -19.67 15.31
CA VAL A 10 8.77 -19.62 15.18
C VAL A 10 9.32 -20.93 14.64
N GLU A 11 8.91 -22.06 15.24
CA GLU A 11 9.37 -23.39 14.81
C GLU A 11 8.92 -23.71 13.38
N ARG A 12 7.66 -23.44 13.06
CA ARG A 12 7.15 -23.63 11.68
C ARG A 12 7.89 -22.78 10.66
N PHE A 13 8.24 -21.54 11.01
CA PHE A 13 8.98 -20.66 10.13
C PHE A 13 10.43 -21.15 9.93
N LEU A 14 11.15 -21.50 11.01
CA LEU A 14 12.51 -22.00 10.96
C LEU A 14 12.63 -23.34 10.21
N ASN A 15 11.67 -24.25 10.41
CA ASN A 15 11.62 -25.54 9.73
C ASN A 15 11.07 -25.47 8.29
N GLY A 16 10.42 -24.35 7.93
CA GLY A 16 9.82 -24.09 6.64
C GLY A 16 10.62 -23.10 5.79
N ARG A 17 10.10 -21.87 5.65
CA ARG A 17 10.64 -20.82 4.75
C ARG A 17 12.06 -20.37 5.12
N ALA A 18 12.46 -20.47 6.38
CA ALA A 18 13.78 -20.08 6.87
C ALA A 18 14.79 -21.23 6.92
N LYS A 19 14.39 -22.46 6.56
CA LYS A 19 15.24 -23.64 6.63
C LYS A 19 16.53 -23.46 5.83
N GLY A 20 17.67 -23.63 6.50
CA GLY A 20 19.00 -23.47 5.89
C GLY A 20 19.45 -22.02 5.68
N LYS A 21 18.69 -21.04 6.15
CA LYS A 21 19.09 -19.62 6.15
C LYS A 21 19.69 -19.25 7.51
N ASN A 22 20.55 -18.25 7.54
CA ASN A 22 21.12 -17.71 8.78
C ASN A 22 20.09 -16.80 9.48
N ILE A 23 19.07 -17.43 10.07
CA ILE A 23 17.98 -16.76 10.80
C ILE A 23 17.78 -17.49 12.13
N GLU A 24 17.78 -16.73 13.20
CA GLU A 24 17.45 -17.21 14.54
C GLU A 24 16.04 -16.78 14.93
N GLY A 25 15.37 -17.60 15.73
CA GLY A 25 14.01 -17.34 16.19
C GLY A 25 13.92 -17.34 17.70
N PHE A 26 13.17 -16.40 18.27
CA PHE A 26 13.00 -16.22 19.71
C PHE A 26 11.53 -16.18 20.08
N THR A 27 11.20 -16.74 21.24
CA THR A 27 9.88 -16.64 21.88
C THR A 27 9.91 -15.71 23.10
N ASP A 28 11.09 -15.45 23.63
CA ASP A 28 11.31 -14.51 24.74
C ASP A 28 11.88 -13.19 24.20
N ILE A 29 11.23 -12.07 24.56
CA ILE A 29 11.57 -10.73 24.06
C ILE A 29 12.95 -10.26 24.58
N LYS A 30 13.30 -10.63 25.83
CA LYS A 30 14.59 -10.24 26.41
C LYS A 30 15.74 -10.96 25.70
N ALA A 31 15.62 -12.28 25.51
CA ALA A 31 16.60 -13.06 24.77
C ALA A 31 16.77 -12.56 23.33
N PHE A 32 15.67 -12.16 22.68
CA PHE A 32 15.71 -11.52 21.35
C PHE A 32 16.52 -10.21 21.38
N VAL A 33 16.20 -9.29 22.30
CA VAL A 33 16.88 -7.99 22.39
C VAL A 33 18.37 -8.17 22.73
N ASP A 34 18.70 -9.08 23.64
CA ASP A 34 20.09 -9.34 24.06
C ASP A 34 20.94 -9.95 22.92
N SER A 35 20.31 -10.61 21.93
CA SER A 35 21.01 -11.18 20.77
C SER A 35 21.43 -10.14 19.71
N ILE A 36 20.93 -8.89 19.80
CA ILE A 36 21.15 -7.86 18.79
C ILE A 36 22.29 -6.92 19.23
N ALA A 37 23.23 -6.68 18.34
CA ALA A 37 24.34 -5.75 18.58
C ALA A 37 23.88 -4.29 18.73
N ILE A 38 24.50 -3.54 19.63
CA ILE A 38 24.25 -2.12 19.89
C ILE A 38 24.97 -1.25 18.82
N PRO A 39 24.34 -0.21 18.25
CA PRO A 39 22.96 0.18 18.47
C PRO A 39 21.98 -0.80 17.82
N ARG A 40 21.03 -1.28 18.61
CA ARG A 40 20.06 -2.26 18.15
C ARG A 40 19.12 -1.64 17.13
N LYS A 41 18.72 -2.43 16.12
CA LYS A 41 17.75 -2.03 15.10
C LYS A 41 16.62 -3.05 15.10
N ILE A 42 15.49 -2.68 15.69
CA ILE A 42 14.36 -3.58 15.91
C ILE A 42 13.19 -3.13 15.05
N MET A 43 12.80 -3.97 14.07
CA MET A 43 11.66 -3.71 13.21
C MET A 43 10.41 -4.40 13.74
N MET A 44 9.39 -3.58 14.04
CA MET A 44 8.08 -4.03 14.50
C MET A 44 7.16 -4.18 13.29
N MET A 45 6.60 -5.38 13.11
CA MET A 45 5.63 -5.71 12.05
C MET A 45 4.31 -6.18 12.66
N VAL A 46 3.88 -5.52 13.73
CA VAL A 46 2.62 -5.79 14.42
C VAL A 46 1.47 -5.00 13.82
N ARG A 47 0.24 -5.31 14.21
CA ARG A 47 -0.94 -4.56 13.81
C ARG A 47 -0.81 -3.11 14.27
N ALA A 48 -1.15 -2.16 13.37
CA ALA A 48 -1.18 -0.73 13.69
C ALA A 48 -2.15 -0.40 14.84
N GLY A 49 -1.86 0.67 15.58
CA GLY A 49 -2.62 1.11 16.75
C GLY A 49 -1.94 0.69 18.05
N SER A 50 -2.73 0.39 19.10
CA SER A 50 -2.21 0.07 20.44
C SER A 50 -1.19 -1.07 20.49
N PRO A 51 -1.25 -2.13 19.63
CA PRO A 51 -0.22 -3.17 19.68
C PRO A 51 1.20 -2.68 19.44
N VAL A 52 1.38 -1.57 18.70
CA VAL A 52 2.71 -0.96 18.52
C VAL A 52 3.17 -0.32 19.84
N ASP A 53 2.29 0.41 20.53
CA ASP A 53 2.58 1.05 21.82
C ASP A 53 2.87 0.00 22.90
N GLU A 54 2.07 -1.06 22.97
CA GLU A 54 2.25 -2.19 23.89
C GLU A 54 3.60 -2.90 23.68
N LEU A 55 4.04 -3.06 22.44
CA LEU A 55 5.35 -3.63 22.13
C LEU A 55 6.48 -2.68 22.48
N MET A 56 6.32 -1.37 22.23
CA MET A 56 7.29 -0.35 22.65
C MET A 56 7.47 -0.35 24.17
N ASP A 57 6.39 -0.44 24.93
CA ASP A 57 6.43 -0.49 26.41
C ASP A 57 7.19 -1.71 26.93
N GLN A 58 7.08 -2.85 26.26
CA GLN A 58 7.86 -4.06 26.57
C GLN A 58 9.34 -3.92 26.20
N LEU A 59 9.65 -3.22 25.10
CA LEU A 59 11.01 -3.07 24.60
C LEU A 59 11.79 -2.01 25.40
N PHE A 60 11.20 -0.87 25.77
CA PHE A 60 11.89 0.25 26.41
C PHE A 60 12.76 -0.14 27.60
N PRO A 61 12.35 -1.02 28.55
CA PRO A 61 13.19 -1.42 29.68
C PRO A 61 14.44 -2.24 29.29
N LEU A 62 14.46 -2.77 28.05
CA LEU A 62 15.51 -3.65 27.55
C LEU A 62 16.49 -2.94 26.62
N LEU A 63 16.16 -1.70 26.19
CA LEU A 63 16.95 -0.94 25.23
C LEU A 63 18.04 -0.10 25.90
N SER A 64 19.05 0.24 25.12
CA SER A 64 20.11 1.19 25.48
C SER A 64 19.97 2.50 24.71
N PRO A 65 20.43 3.64 25.23
CA PRO A 65 20.40 4.91 24.50
C PRO A 65 21.03 4.77 23.09
N GLY A 66 20.34 5.32 22.09
CA GLY A 66 20.76 5.22 20.69
C GLY A 66 20.23 4.00 19.94
N ASP A 67 19.58 3.05 20.61
CA ASP A 67 18.85 1.96 19.93
C ASP A 67 17.71 2.51 19.09
N ILE A 68 17.36 1.81 18.00
CA ILE A 68 16.44 2.25 16.97
C ILE A 68 15.25 1.31 16.88
N LEU A 69 14.05 1.85 17.08
CA LEU A 69 12.80 1.16 16.80
C LEU A 69 12.28 1.56 15.42
N ILE A 70 11.85 0.59 14.63
CA ILE A 70 11.32 0.79 13.28
C ILE A 70 9.90 0.23 13.23
N ASP A 71 8.91 1.09 13.06
CA ASP A 71 7.52 0.66 12.82
C ASP A 71 7.32 0.47 11.30
N GLY A 72 7.27 -0.77 10.85
CA GLY A 72 7.05 -1.16 9.44
C GLY A 72 5.58 -1.41 9.09
N GLY A 73 4.66 -1.17 10.03
CA GLY A 73 3.22 -1.32 9.83
C GLY A 73 2.59 -0.20 8.99
N ASN A 74 1.27 -0.29 8.80
CA ASN A 74 0.49 0.81 8.21
C ASN A 74 -0.10 1.70 9.30
N SER A 75 0.78 2.26 10.15
CA SER A 75 0.37 3.11 11.26
C SER A 75 -0.14 4.48 10.81
N ASN A 76 -1.00 5.08 11.61
CA ASN A 76 -1.37 6.48 11.43
C ASN A 76 -0.14 7.37 11.71
N TYR A 77 0.07 8.37 10.86
CA TYR A 77 1.23 9.28 10.99
C TYR A 77 1.20 10.12 12.27
N GLU A 78 0.03 10.44 12.82
CA GLU A 78 -0.12 11.14 14.09
C GLU A 78 0.36 10.31 15.28
N ASP A 79 0.03 9.00 15.28
CA ASP A 79 0.59 8.06 16.25
C ASP A 79 2.11 7.98 16.11
N THR A 80 2.61 8.02 14.89
CA THR A 80 4.06 8.03 14.63
C THR A 80 4.71 9.29 15.14
N ASN A 81 4.10 10.45 14.96
CA ASN A 81 4.58 11.72 15.56
C ASN A 81 4.75 11.58 17.08
N ARG A 82 3.73 11.07 17.74
CA ARG A 82 3.74 10.85 19.21
C ARG A 82 4.83 9.85 19.61
N ARG A 83 4.97 8.75 18.87
CA ARG A 83 5.96 7.68 19.14
C ARG A 83 7.39 8.15 18.95
N VAL A 84 7.66 8.97 17.93
CA VAL A 84 8.97 9.60 17.72
C VAL A 84 9.32 10.46 18.94
N GLN A 85 8.43 11.34 19.37
CA GLN A 85 8.67 12.20 20.55
C GLN A 85 8.89 11.38 21.82
N LEU A 86 8.07 10.34 22.04
CA LEU A 86 8.19 9.47 23.21
C LEU A 86 9.53 8.72 23.21
N ALA A 87 9.94 8.14 22.09
CA ALA A 87 11.20 7.41 21.99
C ALA A 87 12.40 8.34 22.23
N GLU A 88 12.42 9.50 21.58
CA GLU A 88 13.49 10.48 21.72
C GLU A 88 13.60 11.03 23.16
N SER A 89 12.46 11.24 23.85
CA SER A 89 12.46 11.65 25.26
C SER A 89 13.10 10.62 26.19
N LYS A 90 13.16 9.36 25.77
CA LYS A 90 13.80 8.25 26.50
C LYS A 90 15.22 7.92 26.00
N GLY A 91 15.73 8.71 25.04
CA GLY A 91 17.08 8.51 24.47
C GLY A 91 17.16 7.47 23.35
N PHE A 92 16.01 7.02 22.83
CA PHE A 92 15.93 6.10 21.69
C PHE A 92 15.62 6.83 20.40
N LEU A 93 15.81 6.16 19.26
CA LEU A 93 15.42 6.68 17.94
C LEU A 93 14.23 5.88 17.40
N PHE A 94 13.35 6.55 16.66
CA PHE A 94 12.17 5.90 16.09
C PHE A 94 12.03 6.23 14.61
N VAL A 95 11.78 5.21 13.80
CA VAL A 95 11.53 5.33 12.36
C VAL A 95 10.15 4.76 12.05
N GLY A 96 9.24 5.62 11.57
CA GLY A 96 7.99 5.18 10.97
C GLY A 96 8.21 4.90 9.49
N SER A 97 8.15 3.65 9.09
CA SER A 97 8.49 3.24 7.74
C SER A 97 7.28 2.66 7.01
N GLY A 98 6.73 3.42 6.07
CA GLY A 98 5.75 2.86 5.15
C GLY A 98 6.37 1.79 4.26
N VAL A 99 5.77 0.61 4.20
CA VAL A 99 6.21 -0.49 3.34
C VAL A 99 5.11 -0.85 2.37
N SER A 100 5.43 -0.97 1.08
CA SER A 100 4.50 -1.40 0.04
C SER A 100 5.05 -2.58 -0.74
N GLY A 101 4.15 -3.39 -1.33
CA GLY A 101 4.52 -4.55 -2.15
C GLY A 101 3.88 -5.87 -1.69
N GLY A 102 3.25 -5.88 -0.51
CA GLY A 102 2.60 -7.06 0.03
C GLY A 102 3.59 -8.22 0.27
N GLU A 103 3.10 -9.45 0.17
CA GLU A 103 3.91 -10.67 0.36
C GLU A 103 5.00 -10.81 -0.73
N GLU A 104 4.68 -10.46 -1.97
CA GLU A 104 5.65 -10.46 -3.08
C GLU A 104 6.78 -9.44 -2.82
N GLY A 105 6.45 -8.23 -2.37
CA GLY A 105 7.43 -7.20 -2.02
C GLY A 105 8.31 -7.62 -0.85
N ALA A 106 7.76 -8.31 0.14
CA ALA A 106 8.53 -8.83 1.25
C ALA A 106 9.57 -9.88 0.81
N LEU A 107 9.28 -10.64 -0.25
CA LEU A 107 10.18 -11.66 -0.79
C LEU A 107 11.18 -11.10 -1.80
N ASN A 108 10.73 -10.24 -2.71
CA ASN A 108 11.46 -9.82 -3.91
C ASN A 108 11.95 -8.36 -3.85
N GLY A 109 11.65 -7.66 -2.78
CA GLY A 109 11.96 -6.25 -2.56
C GLY A 109 10.73 -5.36 -2.56
N ALA A 110 10.61 -4.53 -1.54
CA ALA A 110 9.51 -3.60 -1.31
C ALA A 110 9.90 -2.16 -1.66
N SER A 111 8.90 -1.30 -1.88
CA SER A 111 9.08 0.14 -1.76
C SER A 111 9.01 0.53 -0.28
N ILE A 112 10.03 1.19 0.23
CA ILE A 112 10.19 1.48 1.65
C ILE A 112 10.32 3.00 1.84
N MET A 113 9.46 3.57 2.69
CA MET A 113 9.31 5.02 2.90
C MET A 113 9.62 5.38 4.35
N PRO A 114 10.90 5.42 4.77
CA PRO A 114 11.29 5.71 6.14
C PRO A 114 11.23 7.22 6.44
N GLY A 115 10.67 7.55 7.60
CA GLY A 115 10.68 8.89 8.21
C GLY A 115 10.72 8.78 9.73
N GLY A 116 11.02 9.86 10.45
CA GLY A 116 11.08 9.81 11.91
C GLY A 116 12.27 10.57 12.51
N SER A 117 13.01 9.92 13.38
CA SER A 117 14.26 10.46 13.95
C SER A 117 15.36 10.50 12.89
N GLU A 118 15.73 11.66 12.42
CA GLU A 118 16.71 11.83 11.34
C GLU A 118 18.07 11.16 11.64
N LYS A 119 18.49 11.19 12.91
CA LYS A 119 19.73 10.54 13.38
C LYS A 119 19.74 9.03 13.18
N ALA A 120 18.57 8.39 13.01
CA ALA A 120 18.49 6.95 12.73
C ALA A 120 18.83 6.62 11.27
N TRP A 121 18.67 7.58 10.34
CA TRP A 121 18.78 7.31 8.91
C TRP A 121 20.14 6.71 8.50
N PRO A 122 21.30 7.26 8.87
CA PRO A 122 22.60 6.68 8.51
C PRO A 122 22.73 5.21 8.92
N GLU A 123 22.16 4.84 10.07
CA GLU A 123 22.22 3.51 10.65
C GLU A 123 21.30 2.49 9.98
N VAL A 124 20.09 2.91 9.56
CA VAL A 124 19.09 2.01 8.96
C VAL A 124 19.15 2.01 7.44
N LYS A 125 19.71 3.04 6.81
CA LYS A 125 19.80 3.19 5.35
C LYS A 125 20.41 1.98 4.65
N PRO A 126 21.59 1.47 5.05
CA PRO A 126 22.21 0.33 4.36
C PRO A 126 21.31 -0.90 4.37
N ILE A 127 20.63 -1.16 5.49
CA ILE A 127 19.74 -2.31 5.66
C ILE A 127 18.50 -2.12 4.78
N LEU A 128 17.78 -1.00 4.94
CA LEU A 128 16.54 -0.76 4.23
C LEU A 128 16.74 -0.69 2.71
N GLN A 129 17.82 -0.06 2.24
CA GLN A 129 18.15 -0.02 0.82
C GLN A 129 18.58 -1.36 0.24
N SER A 130 19.18 -2.24 1.04
CA SER A 130 19.57 -3.58 0.57
C SER A 130 18.37 -4.48 0.32
N ILE A 131 17.32 -4.38 1.12
CA ILE A 131 16.10 -5.18 1.01
C ILE A 131 15.02 -4.52 0.15
N ALA A 132 15.20 -3.26 -0.24
CA ALA A 132 14.26 -2.56 -1.10
C ALA A 132 14.31 -3.07 -2.54
N ALA A 133 13.18 -2.98 -3.23
CA ALA A 133 13.14 -3.15 -4.68
C ALA A 133 14.11 -2.18 -5.37
N LYS A 134 14.55 -2.56 -6.57
CA LYS A 134 15.33 -1.68 -7.45
C LYS A 134 14.44 -1.16 -8.57
N ALA A 135 14.50 0.13 -8.83
CA ALA A 135 13.92 0.72 -10.03
C ALA A 135 14.68 0.22 -11.29
N PRO A 136 14.13 0.41 -12.51
CA PRO A 136 14.79 -0.05 -13.73
C PRO A 136 16.21 0.46 -13.95
N ASP A 137 16.56 1.59 -13.35
CA ASP A 137 17.90 2.20 -13.37
C ASP A 137 18.82 1.68 -12.24
N GLY A 138 18.39 0.69 -11.47
CA GLY A 138 19.14 0.12 -10.35
C GLY A 138 19.02 0.89 -9.02
N THR A 139 18.36 2.05 -9.02
CA THR A 139 18.17 2.87 -7.81
C THR A 139 17.28 2.13 -6.79
N PRO A 140 17.67 2.05 -5.49
CA PRO A 140 16.81 1.48 -4.47
C PRO A 140 15.50 2.26 -4.33
N CYS A 141 14.38 1.55 -4.28
CA CYS A 141 13.05 2.12 -3.97
C CYS A 141 12.91 2.40 -2.46
N CYS A 142 13.92 3.03 -1.88
CA CYS A 142 14.00 3.41 -0.47
C CYS A 142 14.88 4.65 -0.32
N GLN A 143 14.28 5.76 0.15
CA GLN A 143 14.97 6.98 0.50
C GLN A 143 14.34 7.58 1.76
N TRP A 144 15.11 8.40 2.48
CA TRP A 144 14.57 9.16 3.59
C TRP A 144 13.47 10.10 3.12
N VAL A 145 12.32 10.03 3.78
CA VAL A 145 11.15 10.87 3.44
C VAL A 145 11.20 12.21 4.17
N GLY A 146 11.45 12.20 5.47
CA GLY A 146 11.46 13.40 6.29
C GLY A 146 11.28 13.08 7.78
N PRO A 147 11.15 14.11 8.63
CA PRO A 147 11.02 13.95 10.08
C PRO A 147 9.64 13.42 10.48
N ALA A 148 9.51 13.02 11.73
CA ALA A 148 8.27 12.66 12.40
C ALA A 148 7.47 11.57 11.66
N GLY A 149 6.17 11.72 11.48
CA GLY A 149 5.30 10.76 10.81
C GLY A 149 5.31 10.80 9.28
N SER A 150 6.23 11.54 8.65
CA SER A 150 6.26 11.76 7.20
C SER A 150 6.28 10.46 6.38
N GLY A 151 7.01 9.44 6.82
CA GLY A 151 7.08 8.14 6.13
C GLY A 151 5.71 7.45 6.06
N HIS A 152 5.00 7.40 7.16
CA HIS A 152 3.65 6.83 7.22
C HIS A 152 2.62 7.70 6.49
N PHE A 153 2.77 9.03 6.52
CA PHE A 153 1.91 9.93 5.74
C PHE A 153 2.06 9.68 4.23
N VAL A 154 3.30 9.59 3.74
CA VAL A 154 3.57 9.27 2.33
C VAL A 154 2.99 7.91 1.95
N LYS A 155 3.12 6.89 2.82
CA LYS A 155 2.50 5.58 2.61
C LYS A 155 0.97 5.64 2.62
N MET A 156 0.38 6.45 3.47
CA MET A 156 -1.07 6.67 3.52
C MET A 156 -1.59 7.23 2.18
N ILE A 157 -0.93 8.26 1.65
CA ILE A 157 -1.29 8.86 0.35
C ILE A 157 -1.05 7.89 -0.81
N HIS A 158 0.06 7.11 -0.78
CA HIS A 158 0.26 6.01 -1.71
C HIS A 158 -0.96 5.09 -1.77
N ASN A 159 -1.48 4.70 -0.61
CA ASN A 159 -2.66 3.84 -0.55
C ASN A 159 -3.94 4.55 -1.03
N GLY A 160 -4.06 5.85 -0.84
CA GLY A 160 -5.14 6.64 -1.42
C GLY A 160 -5.13 6.58 -2.96
N ILE A 161 -3.97 6.80 -3.58
CA ILE A 161 -3.79 6.66 -5.04
C ILE A 161 -4.14 5.24 -5.50
N GLU A 162 -3.70 4.21 -4.74
CA GLU A 162 -4.01 2.81 -5.02
C GLU A 162 -5.52 2.56 -5.06
N TYR A 163 -6.28 3.12 -4.13
CA TYR A 163 -7.75 3.01 -4.11
C TYR A 163 -8.37 3.65 -5.35
N GLY A 164 -7.90 4.85 -5.73
CA GLY A 164 -8.32 5.51 -6.95
C GLY A 164 -8.07 4.66 -8.19
N ASP A 165 -6.85 4.15 -8.32
CA ASP A 165 -6.44 3.32 -9.45
C ASP A 165 -7.26 2.03 -9.57
N MET A 166 -7.50 1.35 -8.45
CA MET A 166 -8.31 0.13 -8.42
C MET A 166 -9.77 0.40 -8.79
N GLN A 167 -10.36 1.50 -8.29
CA GLN A 167 -11.72 1.89 -8.63
C GLN A 167 -11.88 2.19 -10.12
N LEU A 168 -10.95 2.96 -10.70
CA LEU A 168 -10.96 3.29 -12.12
C LEU A 168 -10.87 2.05 -13.01
N ILE A 169 -10.03 1.07 -12.64
CA ILE A 169 -9.91 -0.21 -13.34
C ILE A 169 -11.20 -1.01 -13.21
N ALA A 170 -11.82 -1.04 -12.02
CA ALA A 170 -13.08 -1.73 -11.78
C ALA A 170 -14.23 -1.13 -12.60
N GLU A 171 -14.28 0.19 -12.73
CA GLU A 171 -15.27 0.89 -13.58
C GLU A 171 -15.05 0.58 -15.07
N ALA A 172 -13.80 0.63 -15.55
CA ALA A 172 -13.47 0.25 -16.92
C ALA A 172 -13.88 -1.20 -17.23
N TYR A 173 -13.56 -2.14 -16.32
CA TYR A 173 -13.99 -3.52 -16.39
C TYR A 173 -15.52 -3.64 -16.46
N TRP A 174 -16.22 -2.95 -15.55
CA TRP A 174 -17.69 -3.01 -15.47
C TRP A 174 -18.35 -2.51 -16.74
N VAL A 175 -17.89 -1.36 -17.29
CA VAL A 175 -18.40 -0.80 -18.55
C VAL A 175 -18.16 -1.77 -19.70
N MET A 176 -16.97 -2.33 -19.82
CA MET A 176 -16.66 -3.31 -20.88
C MET A 176 -17.52 -4.57 -20.76
N LYS A 177 -17.72 -5.08 -19.54
CA LYS A 177 -18.49 -6.29 -19.30
C LYS A 177 -20.00 -6.07 -19.50
N LYS A 178 -20.55 -4.95 -19.01
CA LYS A 178 -22.01 -4.72 -18.97
C LYS A 178 -22.57 -3.98 -20.17
N LEU A 179 -21.84 -3.01 -20.74
CA LEU A 179 -22.32 -2.23 -21.87
C LEU A 179 -21.81 -2.79 -23.20
N LEU A 180 -20.61 -3.37 -23.24
CA LEU A 180 -20.02 -3.93 -24.45
C LEU A 180 -20.20 -5.44 -24.57
N ASP A 181 -20.61 -6.11 -23.49
CA ASP A 181 -20.76 -7.57 -23.41
C ASP A 181 -19.48 -8.28 -23.86
N LEU A 182 -18.32 -7.77 -23.39
CA LEU A 182 -17.04 -8.41 -23.64
C LEU A 182 -16.82 -9.59 -22.69
N THR A 183 -16.27 -10.65 -23.23
CA THR A 183 -15.81 -11.81 -22.44
C THR A 183 -14.57 -11.47 -21.60
N ASN A 184 -14.28 -12.30 -20.61
CA ASN A 184 -13.08 -12.12 -19.77
C ASN A 184 -11.79 -12.15 -20.62
N GLU A 185 -11.70 -13.01 -21.64
CA GLU A 185 -10.54 -13.07 -22.55
C GLU A 185 -10.41 -11.79 -23.39
N GLU A 186 -11.50 -11.31 -24.00
CA GLU A 186 -11.48 -10.06 -24.76
C GLU A 186 -11.06 -8.86 -23.91
N MET A 187 -11.57 -8.77 -22.67
CA MET A 187 -11.16 -7.73 -21.72
C MET A 187 -9.68 -7.88 -21.31
N ALA A 188 -9.23 -9.10 -21.09
CA ALA A 188 -7.82 -9.37 -20.79
C ALA A 188 -6.90 -8.91 -21.93
N ASP A 189 -7.29 -9.15 -23.20
CA ASP A 189 -6.54 -8.67 -24.36
C ASP A 189 -6.55 -7.14 -24.48
N VAL A 190 -7.65 -6.49 -24.11
CA VAL A 190 -7.72 -5.02 -24.04
C VAL A 190 -6.72 -4.50 -23.00
N PHE A 191 -6.77 -4.99 -21.76
CA PHE A 191 -5.87 -4.55 -20.69
C PHE A 191 -4.39 -4.87 -21.02
N ALA A 192 -4.09 -6.03 -21.62
CA ALA A 192 -2.75 -6.39 -22.04
C ALA A 192 -2.18 -5.38 -23.07
N ARG A 193 -2.96 -5.04 -24.11
CA ARG A 193 -2.57 -4.01 -25.08
C ARG A 193 -2.38 -2.63 -24.44
N TRP A 194 -3.24 -2.26 -23.49
CA TRP A 194 -3.10 -0.99 -22.75
C TRP A 194 -1.82 -0.96 -21.92
N ASN A 195 -1.39 -2.10 -21.40
CA ASN A 195 -0.14 -2.22 -20.63
C ASN A 195 1.14 -2.10 -21.49
N GLU A 196 1.05 -2.26 -22.80
CA GLU A 196 2.19 -2.03 -23.71
C GLU A 196 2.48 -0.53 -23.93
N GLY A 197 1.55 0.36 -23.56
CA GLY A 197 1.58 1.78 -23.87
C GLY A 197 1.47 2.70 -22.65
N LYS A 198 0.71 3.77 -22.83
CA LYS A 198 0.56 4.88 -21.86
C LYS A 198 -0.10 4.48 -20.52
N LEU A 199 -0.78 3.35 -20.44
CA LEU A 199 -1.38 2.82 -19.21
C LEU A 199 -0.51 1.76 -18.52
N ARG A 200 0.73 1.54 -18.99
CA ARG A 200 1.64 0.55 -18.41
C ARG A 200 1.80 0.75 -16.91
N SER A 201 1.33 -0.23 -16.16
CA SER A 201 1.38 -0.23 -14.70
C SER A 201 1.14 -1.65 -14.15
N TYR A 202 1.59 -1.89 -12.95
CA TYR A 202 1.39 -3.17 -12.28
C TYR A 202 -0.09 -3.57 -12.19
N LEU A 203 -0.96 -2.63 -11.80
CA LEU A 203 -2.39 -2.92 -11.67
C LEU A 203 -3.05 -3.27 -13.01
N ILE A 204 -2.66 -2.63 -14.11
CA ILE A 204 -3.15 -2.99 -15.45
C ILE A 204 -2.63 -4.37 -15.86
N GLU A 205 -1.36 -4.68 -15.60
CA GLU A 205 -0.77 -5.99 -15.88
C GLU A 205 -1.48 -7.11 -15.14
N ILE A 206 -1.63 -6.97 -13.82
CA ILE A 206 -2.31 -8.02 -13.03
C ILE A 206 -3.79 -8.13 -13.36
N THR A 207 -4.45 -7.05 -13.80
CA THR A 207 -5.84 -7.12 -14.25
C THR A 207 -5.99 -8.02 -15.47
N ALA A 208 -5.10 -7.91 -16.48
CA ALA A 208 -5.09 -8.81 -17.62
C ALA A 208 -4.87 -10.28 -17.19
N ASN A 209 -3.95 -10.51 -16.25
CA ASN A 209 -3.66 -11.85 -15.74
C ASN A 209 -4.83 -12.44 -14.92
N ILE A 210 -5.47 -11.63 -14.06
CA ILE A 210 -6.64 -12.02 -13.28
C ILE A 210 -7.81 -12.43 -14.18
N LEU A 211 -8.05 -11.67 -15.25
CA LEU A 211 -9.14 -11.95 -16.19
C LEU A 211 -8.94 -13.28 -16.95
N ARG A 212 -7.69 -13.72 -17.15
CA ARG A 212 -7.37 -15.02 -17.77
C ARG A 212 -7.31 -16.17 -16.77
N HIS A 213 -7.26 -15.87 -15.47
CA HIS A 213 -7.03 -16.91 -14.47
C HIS A 213 -8.25 -17.79 -14.30
N LYS A 214 -8.06 -19.10 -14.54
CA LYS A 214 -9.07 -20.15 -14.37
C LYS A 214 -8.82 -20.92 -13.08
N ASP A 215 -9.88 -21.29 -12.42
CA ASP A 215 -9.81 -22.19 -11.27
C ASP A 215 -9.65 -23.67 -11.69
N LYS A 216 -9.59 -24.55 -10.70
CA LYS A 216 -9.45 -25.99 -10.92
C LYS A 216 -10.64 -26.63 -11.69
N SER A 217 -11.80 -25.97 -11.75
CA SER A 217 -12.99 -26.43 -12.48
C SER A 217 -13.02 -25.93 -13.93
N GLY A 218 -12.03 -25.12 -14.36
CA GLY A 218 -11.94 -24.54 -15.70
C GLY A 218 -12.72 -23.25 -15.92
N GLY A 219 -13.46 -22.77 -14.89
CA GLY A 219 -14.16 -21.48 -14.91
C GLY A 219 -13.25 -20.31 -14.52
N TYR A 220 -13.57 -19.09 -14.96
CA TYR A 220 -12.81 -17.91 -14.56
C TYR A 220 -13.00 -17.63 -13.06
N LEU A 221 -11.88 -17.55 -12.35
CA LEU A 221 -11.91 -17.34 -10.90
C LEU A 221 -12.56 -15.99 -10.51
N ILE A 222 -12.35 -14.95 -11.33
CA ILE A 222 -12.93 -13.63 -11.09
C ILE A 222 -14.46 -13.65 -10.99
N ASP A 223 -15.13 -14.51 -11.73
CA ASP A 223 -16.60 -14.63 -11.70
C ASP A 223 -17.12 -15.29 -10.39
N LYS A 224 -16.23 -15.85 -9.59
CA LYS A 224 -16.52 -16.52 -8.31
C LYS A 224 -16.05 -15.73 -7.09
N ILE A 225 -15.29 -14.66 -7.29
CA ILE A 225 -14.80 -13.79 -6.21
C ILE A 225 -15.95 -12.95 -5.67
N LEU A 226 -16.04 -12.83 -4.35
CA LEU A 226 -17.00 -11.96 -3.69
C LEU A 226 -16.75 -10.50 -4.10
N ASP A 227 -17.79 -9.83 -4.57
CA ASP A 227 -17.78 -8.44 -5.00
C ASP A 227 -17.85 -7.45 -3.82
N ALA A 228 -17.04 -7.67 -2.79
CA ALA A 228 -16.95 -6.83 -1.61
C ALA A 228 -15.49 -6.62 -1.22
N ALA A 229 -15.10 -5.39 -0.96
CA ALA A 229 -13.74 -5.04 -0.56
C ALA A 229 -13.73 -4.37 0.82
N GLY A 230 -12.93 -4.91 1.74
CA GLY A 230 -12.67 -4.29 3.04
C GLY A 230 -11.63 -3.18 2.96
N GLN A 231 -11.46 -2.42 4.05
CA GLN A 231 -10.42 -1.42 4.20
C GLN A 231 -9.74 -1.51 5.57
N LYS A 232 -8.45 -1.13 5.62
CA LYS A 232 -7.64 -1.11 6.86
C LYS A 232 -7.43 0.30 7.42
N GLY A 233 -8.12 1.32 6.88
CA GLY A 233 -8.11 2.71 7.36
C GLY A 233 -7.28 3.69 6.53
N THR A 234 -6.23 3.27 5.82
CA THR A 234 -5.32 4.19 5.10
C THR A 234 -6.01 5.05 4.04
N GLY A 235 -6.94 4.49 3.26
CA GLY A 235 -7.73 5.25 2.30
C GLY A 235 -8.62 6.30 2.98
N LYS A 236 -9.30 5.91 4.07
CA LYS A 236 -10.10 6.83 4.89
C LYS A 236 -9.23 7.98 5.42
N TRP A 237 -8.08 7.68 5.99
CA TRP A 237 -7.18 8.71 6.53
C TRP A 237 -6.68 9.68 5.45
N SER A 238 -6.43 9.20 4.21
CA SER A 238 -6.06 10.07 3.09
C SER A 238 -7.14 11.12 2.82
N VAL A 239 -8.41 10.72 2.83
CA VAL A 239 -9.53 11.64 2.61
C VAL A 239 -9.69 12.64 3.76
N ILE A 240 -9.64 12.16 5.01
CA ILE A 240 -9.74 13.02 6.21
C ILE A 240 -8.64 14.09 6.17
N ASN A 241 -7.38 13.67 5.99
CA ASN A 241 -6.25 14.60 5.97
C ASN A 241 -6.31 15.58 4.80
N ALA A 242 -6.78 15.16 3.63
CA ALA A 242 -6.99 16.09 2.51
C ALA A 242 -8.03 17.18 2.87
N MET A 243 -9.11 16.81 3.55
CA MET A 243 -10.12 17.78 4.02
C MET A 243 -9.54 18.73 5.06
N GLU A 244 -8.79 18.24 6.04
CA GLU A 244 -8.11 19.05 7.06
C GLU A 244 -7.08 20.02 6.47
N LEU A 245 -6.38 19.60 5.42
CA LEU A 245 -5.41 20.41 4.69
C LEU A 245 -6.06 21.34 3.65
N GLY A 246 -7.39 21.28 3.46
CA GLY A 246 -8.12 22.06 2.46
C GLY A 246 -7.80 21.68 1.02
N MET A 247 -7.46 20.41 0.77
CA MET A 247 -7.07 19.92 -0.56
C MET A 247 -8.18 19.12 -1.25
N PRO A 248 -8.45 19.37 -2.55
CA PRO A 248 -9.42 18.60 -3.30
C PRO A 248 -8.89 17.19 -3.58
N LEU A 249 -9.58 16.16 -3.08
CA LEU A 249 -9.24 14.75 -3.27
C LEU A 249 -10.44 13.96 -3.82
N GLY A 250 -11.25 14.56 -4.69
CA GLY A 250 -12.54 14.04 -5.10
C GLY A 250 -12.50 12.63 -5.68
N LEU A 251 -11.54 12.32 -6.56
CA LEU A 251 -11.43 11.00 -7.19
C LEU A 251 -11.11 9.92 -6.14
N ILE A 252 -10.10 10.14 -5.32
CA ILE A 252 -9.69 9.19 -4.26
C ILE A 252 -10.80 9.06 -3.21
N ALA A 253 -11.48 10.16 -2.84
CA ALA A 253 -12.60 10.13 -1.91
C ALA A 253 -13.75 9.26 -2.44
N THR A 254 -14.12 9.43 -3.72
CA THR A 254 -15.11 8.58 -4.37
C THR A 254 -14.71 7.10 -4.29
N ALA A 255 -13.47 6.76 -4.61
CA ALA A 255 -12.98 5.38 -4.52
C ALA A 255 -13.10 4.79 -3.09
N VAL A 256 -12.86 5.60 -2.05
CA VAL A 256 -13.04 5.19 -0.65
C VAL A 256 -14.50 4.95 -0.32
N PHE A 257 -15.43 5.79 -0.79
CA PHE A 257 -16.87 5.62 -0.59
C PHE A 257 -17.41 4.41 -1.35
N GLU A 258 -17.01 4.22 -2.61
CA GLU A 258 -17.41 3.05 -3.41
C GLU A 258 -16.93 1.74 -2.77
N ARG A 259 -15.73 1.73 -2.20
CA ARG A 259 -15.23 0.59 -1.44
C ARG A 259 -16.07 0.30 -0.19
N SER A 260 -16.50 1.36 0.51
CA SER A 260 -17.39 1.23 1.67
C SER A 260 -18.78 0.73 1.25
N LEU A 261 -19.29 1.20 0.11
CA LEU A 261 -20.54 0.71 -0.47
C LEU A 261 -20.42 -0.76 -0.89
N SER A 262 -19.31 -1.15 -1.50
CA SER A 262 -19.09 -2.54 -1.92
C SER A 262 -19.16 -3.54 -0.76
N SER A 263 -18.71 -3.14 0.42
CA SER A 263 -18.77 -3.99 1.63
C SER A 263 -20.19 -4.21 2.18
N GLN A 264 -21.16 -3.38 1.77
CA GLN A 264 -22.56 -3.47 2.20
C GLN A 264 -23.38 -4.37 1.27
N LYS A 265 -22.98 -5.62 1.09
CA LYS A 265 -23.55 -6.52 0.09
C LYS A 265 -25.06 -6.74 0.26
N ASP A 266 -25.53 -6.92 1.48
CA ASP A 266 -26.94 -7.16 1.77
C ASP A 266 -27.80 -5.94 1.38
N LEU A 267 -27.34 -4.73 1.69
CA LEU A 267 -28.00 -3.48 1.28
C LEU A 267 -28.04 -3.34 -0.25
N ARG A 268 -26.90 -3.60 -0.92
CA ARG A 268 -26.85 -3.58 -2.39
C ARG A 268 -27.79 -4.60 -3.03
N HIS A 269 -27.89 -5.80 -2.43
CA HIS A 269 -28.80 -6.84 -2.89
C HIS A 269 -30.28 -6.44 -2.70
N LEU A 270 -30.63 -5.83 -1.58
CA LEU A 270 -31.97 -5.29 -1.37
C LEU A 270 -32.31 -4.17 -2.37
N ALA A 271 -31.39 -3.24 -2.56
CA ALA A 271 -31.57 -2.15 -3.51
C ALA A 271 -31.73 -2.67 -4.96
N SER A 272 -30.96 -3.68 -5.38
CA SER A 272 -31.07 -4.26 -6.71
C SER A 272 -32.42 -4.91 -7.02
N LYS A 273 -33.14 -5.36 -5.99
CA LYS A 273 -34.52 -5.88 -6.13
C LYS A 273 -35.56 -4.77 -6.29
N GLN A 274 -35.31 -3.59 -5.70
CA GLN A 274 -36.24 -2.45 -5.75
C GLN A 274 -36.03 -1.59 -6.99
N PHE A 275 -34.78 -1.38 -7.37
CA PHE A 275 -34.36 -0.54 -8.48
C PHE A 275 -33.93 -1.41 -9.66
N GLN A 276 -34.88 -1.74 -10.52
CA GLN A 276 -34.55 -2.47 -11.76
C GLN A 276 -33.95 -1.49 -12.77
N CYS A 277 -32.71 -1.80 -13.19
CA CYS A 277 -32.05 -1.06 -14.26
C CYS A 277 -32.72 -1.43 -15.60
N GLN A 278 -33.17 -0.46 -16.36
CA GLN A 278 -33.62 -0.72 -17.74
C GLN A 278 -32.38 -1.09 -18.57
N HIS A 279 -32.49 -2.20 -19.33
CA HIS A 279 -31.43 -2.58 -20.25
C HIS A 279 -31.23 -1.48 -21.30
N THR A 280 -30.02 -0.93 -21.33
CA THR A 280 -29.62 0.01 -22.39
C THR A 280 -29.51 -0.73 -23.74
N GLN A 281 -29.85 -0.02 -24.83
CA GLN A 281 -29.68 -0.53 -26.18
C GLN A 281 -28.23 -0.93 -26.47
N PRO A 282 -27.96 -1.96 -27.28
CA PRO A 282 -26.62 -2.37 -27.64
C PRO A 282 -25.82 -1.21 -28.27
N ILE A 283 -24.60 -1.04 -27.86
CA ILE A 283 -23.69 -0.03 -28.41
C ILE A 283 -23.12 -0.54 -29.73
N TYR A 284 -23.41 0.15 -30.82
CA TYR A 284 -23.07 -0.27 -32.18
C TYR A 284 -21.56 -0.22 -32.50
N ASN A 285 -20.76 0.61 -31.81
CA ASN A 285 -19.32 0.71 -32.07
C ASN A 285 -18.51 0.39 -30.80
N LYS A 286 -18.34 -0.92 -30.55
CA LYS A 286 -17.56 -1.44 -29.42
C LYS A 286 -16.10 -0.96 -29.45
N ALA A 287 -15.48 -0.92 -30.64
CA ALA A 287 -14.08 -0.52 -30.76
C ALA A 287 -13.83 0.93 -30.41
N GLU A 288 -14.74 1.83 -30.81
CA GLU A 288 -14.67 3.24 -30.47
C GLU A 288 -14.88 3.45 -28.96
N LEU A 289 -15.84 2.75 -28.34
CA LEU A 289 -16.06 2.89 -26.91
C LEU A 289 -14.85 2.35 -26.10
N VAL A 290 -14.24 1.25 -26.50
CA VAL A 290 -12.99 0.76 -25.87
C VAL A 290 -11.89 1.83 -25.95
N LYS A 291 -11.76 2.55 -27.07
CA LYS A 291 -10.83 3.68 -27.21
C LYS A 291 -11.18 4.84 -26.28
N ASN A 292 -12.47 5.14 -26.13
CA ASN A 292 -12.93 6.20 -25.23
C ASN A 292 -12.70 5.83 -23.76
N ILE A 293 -12.92 4.57 -23.37
CA ILE A 293 -12.58 4.04 -22.03
C ILE A 293 -11.08 4.17 -21.75
N PHE A 294 -10.24 3.83 -22.74
CA PHE A 294 -8.79 4.03 -22.63
C PHE A 294 -8.44 5.49 -22.29
N SER A 295 -9.02 6.43 -23.05
CA SER A 295 -8.73 7.86 -22.87
C SER A 295 -9.22 8.37 -21.51
N ALA A 296 -10.41 7.94 -21.09
CA ALA A 296 -10.97 8.28 -19.79
C ALA A 296 -10.11 7.70 -18.65
N LEU A 297 -9.76 6.42 -18.72
CA LEU A 297 -8.92 5.76 -17.73
C LEU A 297 -7.54 6.44 -17.62
N TYR A 298 -6.92 6.76 -18.76
CA TYR A 298 -5.63 7.46 -18.79
C TYR A 298 -5.70 8.81 -18.09
N ALA A 299 -6.67 9.63 -18.45
CA ALA A 299 -6.85 10.96 -17.84
C ALA A 299 -7.17 10.85 -16.34
N SER A 300 -8.05 9.95 -15.95
CA SER A 300 -8.43 9.77 -14.54
C SER A 300 -7.28 9.23 -13.69
N LYS A 301 -6.44 8.33 -14.22
CA LYS A 301 -5.23 7.89 -13.51
C LYS A 301 -4.26 9.05 -13.29
N LEU A 302 -4.02 9.91 -14.28
CA LEU A 302 -3.21 11.13 -14.09
C LEU A 302 -3.79 12.02 -12.98
N VAL A 303 -5.10 12.22 -12.95
CA VAL A 303 -5.77 13.00 -11.90
C VAL A 303 -5.58 12.36 -10.53
N SER A 304 -5.70 11.02 -10.41
CA SER A 304 -5.48 10.31 -9.14
C SER A 304 -4.09 10.56 -8.56
N TYR A 305 -3.03 10.41 -9.40
CA TYR A 305 -1.66 10.70 -8.97
C TYR A 305 -1.47 12.18 -8.64
N ALA A 306 -1.97 13.10 -9.49
CA ALA A 306 -1.87 14.53 -9.26
C ALA A 306 -2.53 14.97 -7.95
N GLN A 307 -3.71 14.43 -7.62
CA GLN A 307 -4.39 14.70 -6.35
C GLN A 307 -3.55 14.22 -5.17
N GLY A 308 -2.99 13.01 -5.24
CA GLY A 308 -2.13 12.48 -4.18
C GLY A 308 -0.87 13.33 -3.97
N PHE A 309 -0.16 13.69 -5.05
CA PHE A 309 1.02 14.55 -4.97
C PHE A 309 0.70 15.96 -4.48
N ALA A 310 -0.45 16.53 -4.84
CA ALA A 310 -0.89 17.82 -4.33
C ALA A 310 -1.12 17.79 -2.80
N VAL A 311 -1.70 16.70 -2.27
CA VAL A 311 -1.84 16.54 -0.81
C VAL A 311 -0.47 16.38 -0.15
N LEU A 312 0.48 15.64 -0.74
CA LEU A 312 1.85 15.53 -0.21
C LEU A 312 2.56 16.90 -0.17
N GLN A 313 2.45 17.70 -1.23
CA GLN A 313 3.01 19.05 -1.25
C GLN A 313 2.41 19.91 -0.15
N ARG A 314 1.08 19.92 -0.03
CA ARG A 314 0.39 20.71 1.00
C ARG A 314 0.76 20.28 2.41
N ALA A 315 0.86 18.97 2.67
CA ALA A 315 1.31 18.44 3.96
C ALA A 315 2.77 18.82 4.25
N SER A 316 3.64 18.75 3.23
CA SER A 316 5.04 19.19 3.33
C SER A 316 5.14 20.63 3.82
N ASP A 317 4.35 21.54 3.24
CA ASP A 317 4.31 22.94 3.61
C ASP A 317 3.70 23.16 5.01
N ALA A 318 2.58 22.48 5.29
CA ALA A 318 1.85 22.64 6.53
C ALA A 318 2.60 22.10 7.76
N PHE A 319 3.34 21.02 7.60
CA PHE A 319 4.06 20.35 8.69
C PHE A 319 5.58 20.63 8.69
N GLY A 320 6.08 21.38 7.73
CA GLY A 320 7.52 21.70 7.61
C GLY A 320 8.40 20.49 7.32
N TRP A 321 7.88 19.50 6.58
CA TRP A 321 8.61 18.24 6.32
C TRP A 321 9.62 18.33 5.18
N HIS A 322 9.52 19.33 4.31
CA HIS A 322 10.40 19.52 3.15
C HIS A 322 10.50 18.28 2.25
N LEU A 323 9.35 17.68 1.91
CA LEU A 323 9.29 16.45 1.14
C LEU A 323 9.89 16.65 -0.28
N ASP A 324 10.81 15.79 -0.68
CA ASP A 324 11.25 15.66 -2.08
C ASP A 324 10.27 14.78 -2.85
N LEU A 325 9.29 15.41 -3.52
CA LEU A 325 8.25 14.70 -4.28
C LEU A 325 8.83 13.88 -5.44
N ALA A 326 9.93 14.34 -6.05
CA ALA A 326 10.61 13.59 -7.10
C ALA A 326 11.27 12.32 -6.54
N SER A 327 11.85 12.39 -5.35
CA SER A 327 12.37 11.22 -4.64
C SER A 327 11.26 10.25 -4.26
N ILE A 328 10.11 10.74 -3.80
CA ILE A 328 8.94 9.93 -3.48
C ILE A 328 8.44 9.20 -4.74
N ALA A 329 8.31 9.90 -5.87
CA ALA A 329 7.94 9.28 -7.14
C ALA A 329 8.93 8.17 -7.53
N ARG A 330 10.24 8.42 -7.42
CA ARG A 330 11.28 7.39 -7.69
C ARG A 330 11.15 6.15 -6.81
N MET A 331 10.84 6.32 -5.51
CA MET A 331 10.62 5.18 -4.61
C MET A 331 9.42 4.31 -5.02
N TRP A 332 8.43 4.87 -5.70
CA TRP A 332 7.23 4.15 -6.13
C TRP A 332 7.37 3.46 -7.51
N ARG A 333 8.52 3.58 -8.17
CA ARG A 333 8.78 2.94 -9.48
C ARG A 333 9.01 1.43 -9.41
N GLY A 334 9.24 0.87 -8.24
CA GLY A 334 9.43 -0.56 -8.02
C GLY A 334 8.90 -1.01 -6.67
N GLY A 335 8.60 -2.30 -6.52
CA GLY A 335 8.23 -2.91 -5.24
C GLY A 335 6.94 -2.38 -4.60
N CYS A 336 6.09 -1.66 -5.31
CA CYS A 336 4.83 -1.17 -4.79
C CYS A 336 3.66 -1.43 -5.75
N ILE A 337 2.45 -1.30 -5.23
CA ILE A 337 1.21 -1.59 -5.98
C ILE A 337 0.95 -0.54 -7.08
N ILE A 338 1.29 0.72 -6.83
CA ILE A 338 1.01 1.82 -7.77
C ILE A 338 2.13 2.08 -8.79
N ARG A 339 3.14 1.18 -8.88
CA ARG A 339 4.23 1.34 -9.87
C ARG A 339 3.66 1.42 -11.28
N SER A 340 4.05 2.47 -11.99
CA SER A 340 3.51 2.79 -13.32
C SER A 340 4.45 3.68 -14.12
N ILE A 341 4.15 3.85 -15.40
CA ILE A 341 4.85 4.79 -16.28
C ILE A 341 4.64 6.27 -15.89
N PHE A 342 3.68 6.56 -15.01
CA PHE A 342 3.40 7.92 -14.54
C PHE A 342 4.43 8.45 -13.51
N LEU A 343 5.33 7.58 -12.98
CA LEU A 343 6.28 7.87 -11.90
C LEU A 343 7.73 8.06 -12.40
#